data_24dcad925b01e8c78947f4b0f459c59d
#
_entry.id   24dcad925b01e8c78947f4b0f459c59d
#
_cell.length_a   1.000
_cell.length_b   1.000
_cell.length_c   1.000
_cell.angle_alpha   90.00
_cell.angle_beta   90.00
_cell.angle_gamma   90.00
#
_symmetry.space_group_name_H-M   'P 1'
#
loop_
_entity.id
_entity.type
_entity.pdbx_description
1 polymer ?
#
loop_
_entity_poly.entity_id
_entity_poly.type
_entity_poly.pdbx_seq_one_letter_code
_entity_poly.pdbx_strand_id
1 'polypeptide(L)'
;MTIVEGQIETLKNLKNSLAARGLSEFESIGQINKFQQSYSAEVRETPGRLERELEIETAETKAACDTLSSTISTQLDELSAKHNLERQVLEKEHEMLSSLEDMNVFLRIWRQILTNLNLYRKKRLAKVFKRKSKKLTREARKKFKETEENLNNLVSNKESILAKRLQDRLDALNYTKQVLDSLYPVIAGAIGEHAVVKTLSELSNDYYLINDYTVHFNPPIINKKEDERIFSIQIDHVVVCRAGVFLLETKNWSKSSVENLDLRSPVEQILRSSYAAFVLLNSESGSQALRLQKHHWGAKKIPIRNIIVMTNEKPNGEFKHVKVVALK
;
A
#
# COMPACT_ATOMS: atom_id res chain seq x y z
N MET A 1 -19.93 -4.42 -27.13
CA MET A 1 -18.65 -3.91 -26.57
C MET A 1 -17.54 -4.31 -27.51
N THR A 2 -16.61 -3.41 -27.76
CA THR A 2 -15.39 -3.63 -28.56
C THR A 2 -14.58 -4.81 -27.97
N ILE A 3 -14.00 -5.63 -28.84
CA ILE A 3 -13.02 -6.62 -28.40
C ILE A 3 -11.68 -5.89 -28.20
N VAL A 4 -11.14 -5.95 -26.97
CA VAL A 4 -9.91 -5.25 -26.60
C VAL A 4 -8.80 -6.25 -26.35
N GLU A 5 -7.67 -6.09 -27.04
CA GLU A 5 -6.46 -6.89 -26.87
C GLU A 5 -5.26 -6.00 -26.52
N GLY A 6 -4.28 -6.56 -25.81
CA GLY A 6 -3.08 -5.85 -25.37
C GLY A 6 -3.29 -5.05 -24.09
N GLN A 7 -2.18 -4.69 -23.45
CA GLN A 7 -2.13 -3.85 -22.26
C GLN A 7 -1.57 -2.48 -22.66
N ILE A 8 -1.95 -1.45 -21.92
CA ILE A 8 -1.39 -0.12 -22.08
C ILE A 8 0.05 -0.14 -21.52
N GLU A 9 1.05 0.01 -22.37
CA GLU A 9 2.47 -0.09 -21.99
C GLU A 9 2.86 0.99 -20.99
N THR A 10 2.38 2.20 -21.16
CA THR A 10 2.66 3.30 -20.23
C THR A 10 2.14 3.03 -18.83
N LEU A 11 0.99 2.36 -18.66
CA LEU A 11 0.50 1.90 -17.35
C LEU A 11 1.41 0.84 -16.73
N LYS A 12 1.88 -0.10 -17.55
CA LYS A 12 2.81 -1.15 -17.09
C LYS A 12 4.14 -0.53 -16.66
N ASN A 13 4.69 0.38 -17.46
CA ASN A 13 5.93 1.07 -17.17
C ASN A 13 5.81 1.96 -15.94
N LEU A 14 4.67 2.63 -15.76
CA LEU A 14 4.38 3.40 -14.55
C LEU A 14 4.38 2.51 -13.30
N LYS A 15 3.66 1.39 -13.33
CA LYS A 15 3.63 0.44 -12.21
C LYS A 15 5.02 -0.09 -11.86
N ASN A 16 5.80 -0.49 -12.87
CA ASN A 16 7.17 -0.96 -12.67
C ASN A 16 8.06 0.14 -12.07
N SER A 17 7.92 1.38 -12.54
CA SER A 17 8.69 2.52 -12.06
C SER A 17 8.33 2.90 -10.61
N LEU A 18 7.08 2.78 -10.21
CA LEU A 18 6.62 2.99 -8.85
C LEU A 18 7.12 1.87 -7.92
N ALA A 19 6.97 0.62 -8.35
CA ALA A 19 7.45 -0.54 -7.58
C ALA A 19 8.98 -0.50 -7.36
N ALA A 20 9.76 -0.13 -8.38
CA ALA A 20 11.22 0.03 -8.26
C ALA A 20 11.63 1.12 -7.26
N ARG A 21 10.74 2.06 -6.93
CA ARG A 21 10.94 3.14 -5.94
C ARG A 21 10.22 2.87 -4.62
N GLY A 22 9.75 1.63 -4.39
CA GLY A 22 9.10 1.22 -3.15
C GLY A 22 7.67 1.72 -2.96
N LEU A 23 7.01 2.20 -4.03
CA LEU A 23 5.64 2.73 -4.03
C LEU A 23 4.66 1.75 -4.71
N SER A 24 4.71 0.49 -4.31
CA SER A 24 3.86 -0.58 -4.88
C SER A 24 2.39 -0.49 -4.45
N GLU A 25 2.06 0.38 -3.48
CA GLU A 25 0.70 0.63 -3.03
C GLU A 25 -0.18 1.35 -4.07
N PHE A 26 0.42 2.03 -5.04
CA PHE A 26 -0.31 2.68 -6.13
C PHE A 26 -0.65 1.70 -7.25
N GLU A 27 -1.79 1.04 -7.13
CA GLU A 27 -2.27 0.05 -8.11
C GLU A 27 -3.04 0.69 -9.28
N SER A 28 -3.51 1.94 -9.11
CA SER A 28 -4.33 2.65 -10.09
C SER A 28 -4.01 4.14 -10.17
N ILE A 29 -4.28 4.74 -11.34
CA ILE A 29 -4.21 6.19 -11.55
C ILE A 29 -5.12 6.94 -10.56
N GLY A 30 -6.28 6.37 -10.23
CA GLY A 30 -7.20 6.96 -9.26
C GLY A 30 -6.57 7.15 -7.88
N GLN A 31 -5.74 6.21 -7.43
CA GLN A 31 -5.01 6.32 -6.16
C GLN A 31 -3.94 7.41 -6.21
N ILE A 32 -3.23 7.53 -7.33
CA ILE A 32 -2.24 8.60 -7.55
C ILE A 32 -2.93 9.98 -7.49
N ASN A 33 -4.02 10.15 -8.22
CA ASN A 33 -4.78 11.40 -8.23
C ASN A 33 -5.33 11.74 -6.82
N LYS A 34 -5.85 10.75 -6.10
CA LYS A 34 -6.32 10.92 -4.73
C LYS A 34 -5.21 11.39 -3.81
N PHE A 35 -4.03 10.76 -3.88
CA PHE A 35 -2.87 11.18 -3.10
C PHE A 35 -2.48 12.62 -3.41
N GLN A 36 -2.36 12.98 -4.71
CA GLN A 36 -2.00 14.35 -5.10
C GLN A 36 -2.99 15.40 -4.60
N GLN A 37 -4.29 15.09 -4.64
CA GLN A 37 -5.34 15.98 -4.14
C GLN A 37 -5.33 16.10 -2.61
N SER A 38 -5.08 15.01 -1.90
CA SER A 38 -5.10 14.97 -0.43
C SER A 38 -3.77 15.37 0.22
N TYR A 39 -2.65 15.42 -0.52
CA TYR A 39 -1.31 15.64 0.04
C TYR A 39 -1.23 16.87 0.97
N SER A 40 -1.72 18.02 0.52
CA SER A 40 -1.64 19.25 1.33
C SER A 40 -2.50 19.18 2.60
N ALA A 41 -3.62 18.47 2.56
CA ALA A 41 -4.46 18.22 3.73
C ALA A 41 -3.78 17.22 4.68
N GLU A 42 -3.24 16.13 4.16
CA GLU A 42 -2.48 15.14 4.93
C GLU A 42 -1.31 15.77 5.70
N VAL A 43 -0.49 16.58 5.01
CA VAL A 43 0.63 17.28 5.66
C VAL A 43 0.15 18.18 6.81
N ARG A 44 -0.94 18.93 6.60
CA ARG A 44 -1.50 19.84 7.63
C ARG A 44 -2.12 19.10 8.81
N GLU A 45 -2.77 17.97 8.58
CA GLU A 45 -3.53 17.23 9.59
C GLU A 45 -2.67 16.22 10.37
N THR A 46 -1.53 15.81 9.80
CA THR A 46 -0.62 14.82 10.39
C THR A 46 -0.19 15.16 11.82
N PRO A 47 0.21 16.40 12.18
CA PRO A 47 0.62 16.71 13.55
C PRO A 47 -0.48 16.44 14.57
N GLY A 48 -1.70 16.94 14.33
CA GLY A 48 -2.81 16.75 15.24
C GLY A 48 -3.30 15.30 15.33
N ARG A 49 -3.11 14.50 14.25
CA ARG A 49 -3.40 13.07 14.27
C ARG A 49 -2.40 12.31 15.14
N LEU A 50 -1.11 12.56 14.96
CA LEU A 50 -0.05 11.93 15.75
C LEU A 50 -0.12 12.28 17.23
N GLU A 51 -0.53 13.51 17.54
CA GLU A 51 -0.75 13.92 18.93
C GLU A 51 -1.87 13.12 19.58
N ARG A 52 -3.02 12.99 18.92
CA ARG A 52 -4.14 12.15 19.40
C ARG A 52 -3.76 10.68 19.53
N GLU A 53 -3.02 10.14 18.55
CA GLU A 53 -2.54 8.75 18.58
C GLU A 53 -1.65 8.51 19.81
N LEU A 54 -0.73 9.43 20.10
CA LEU A 54 0.15 9.32 21.27
C LEU A 54 -0.62 9.47 22.59
N GLU A 55 -1.64 10.34 22.63
CA GLU A 55 -2.52 10.47 23.79
C GLU A 55 -3.31 9.18 24.07
N ILE A 56 -3.86 8.55 23.03
CA ILE A 56 -4.54 7.26 23.14
C ILE A 56 -3.55 6.19 23.62
N GLU A 57 -2.38 6.08 23.02
CA GLU A 57 -1.34 5.12 23.41
C GLU A 57 -0.92 5.30 24.87
N THR A 58 -0.77 6.55 25.32
CA THR A 58 -0.44 6.87 26.71
C THR A 58 -1.56 6.49 27.66
N ALA A 59 -2.83 6.76 27.31
CA ALA A 59 -3.99 6.39 28.10
C ALA A 59 -4.17 4.87 28.21
N GLU A 60 -4.00 4.14 27.10
CA GLU A 60 -4.05 2.67 27.08
C GLU A 60 -2.93 2.05 27.93
N THR A 61 -1.71 2.57 27.81
CA THR A 61 -0.57 2.11 28.62
C THR A 61 -0.80 2.37 30.11
N LYS A 62 -1.40 3.50 30.48
CA LYS A 62 -1.77 3.81 31.86
C LYS A 62 -2.84 2.86 32.39
N ALA A 63 -3.90 2.63 31.61
CA ALA A 63 -4.96 1.67 31.97
C ALA A 63 -4.41 0.23 32.17
N ALA A 64 -3.44 -0.17 31.34
CA ALA A 64 -2.75 -1.44 31.51
C ALA A 64 -1.95 -1.51 32.82
N CYS A 65 -1.24 -0.43 33.19
CA CYS A 65 -0.57 -0.33 34.50
C CYS A 65 -1.57 -0.45 35.67
N ASP A 66 -2.68 0.26 35.62
CA ASP A 66 -3.72 0.23 36.65
C ASP A 66 -4.32 -1.18 36.78
N THR A 67 -4.58 -1.86 35.66
CA THR A 67 -5.08 -3.24 35.64
C THR A 67 -4.06 -4.23 36.22
N LEU A 68 -2.79 -4.11 35.87
CA LEU A 68 -1.74 -4.95 36.45
C LEU A 68 -1.56 -4.71 37.95
N SER A 69 -1.61 -3.46 38.39
CA SER A 69 -1.55 -3.10 39.81
C SER A 69 -2.71 -3.69 40.59
N SER A 70 -3.95 -3.56 40.10
CA SER A 70 -5.15 -4.16 40.74
C SER A 70 -5.07 -5.68 40.78
N THR A 71 -4.58 -6.32 39.73
CA THR A 71 -4.38 -7.78 39.69
C THR A 71 -3.38 -8.24 40.73
N ILE A 72 -2.26 -7.52 40.88
CA ILE A 72 -1.25 -7.81 41.92
C ILE A 72 -1.88 -7.68 43.31
N SER A 73 -2.63 -6.60 43.56
CA SER A 73 -3.31 -6.38 44.84
C SER A 73 -4.30 -7.49 45.17
N THR A 74 -5.19 -7.80 44.23
CA THR A 74 -6.20 -8.88 44.41
C THR A 74 -5.55 -10.23 44.74
N GLN A 75 -4.50 -10.62 44.02
CA GLN A 75 -3.77 -11.86 44.26
C GLN A 75 -3.09 -11.87 45.63
N LEU A 76 -2.58 -10.74 46.10
CA LEU A 76 -2.00 -10.61 47.45
C LEU A 76 -3.06 -10.66 48.54
N ASP A 77 -4.20 -9.99 48.31
CA ASP A 77 -5.31 -9.98 49.28
C ASP A 77 -5.91 -11.37 49.47
N GLU A 78 -6.14 -12.10 48.39
CA GLU A 78 -6.59 -13.50 48.45
C GLU A 78 -5.61 -14.41 49.22
N LEU A 79 -4.31 -14.26 48.94
CA LEU A 79 -3.28 -15.03 49.63
C LEU A 79 -3.16 -14.64 51.09
N SER A 80 -3.29 -13.33 51.42
CA SER A 80 -3.25 -12.82 52.79
C SER A 80 -4.47 -13.27 53.60
N ALA A 81 -5.66 -13.31 53.00
CA ALA A 81 -6.87 -13.82 53.64
C ALA A 81 -6.71 -15.30 54.07
N LYS A 82 -6.17 -16.16 53.16
CA LYS A 82 -5.87 -17.57 53.48
C LYS A 82 -4.81 -17.70 54.58
N HIS A 83 -3.76 -16.91 54.53
CA HIS A 83 -2.71 -16.88 55.52
C HIS A 83 -3.24 -16.46 56.90
N ASN A 84 -4.11 -15.42 56.95
CA ASN A 84 -4.69 -14.92 58.19
C ASN A 84 -5.61 -15.97 58.83
N LEU A 85 -6.40 -16.72 58.03
CA LEU A 85 -7.24 -17.79 58.53
C LEU A 85 -6.38 -18.90 59.17
N GLU A 86 -5.32 -19.37 58.48
CA GLU A 86 -4.42 -20.39 59.03
C GLU A 86 -3.70 -19.89 60.29
N ARG A 87 -3.35 -18.61 60.34
CA ARG A 87 -2.72 -17.96 61.49
C ARG A 87 -3.68 -17.92 62.71
N GLN A 88 -4.95 -17.55 62.49
CA GLN A 88 -5.98 -17.53 63.56
C GLN A 88 -6.17 -18.93 64.18
N VAL A 89 -6.16 -19.99 63.36
CA VAL A 89 -6.25 -21.37 63.88
C VAL A 89 -5.06 -21.68 64.81
N LEU A 90 -3.84 -21.35 64.37
CA LEU A 90 -2.64 -21.56 65.20
C LEU A 90 -2.59 -20.69 66.46
N GLU A 91 -3.21 -19.50 66.42
CA GLU A 91 -3.33 -18.61 67.58
C GLU A 91 -4.29 -19.21 68.63
N LYS A 92 -5.47 -19.68 68.19
CA LYS A 92 -6.41 -20.38 69.06
C LYS A 92 -5.82 -21.66 69.68
N GLU A 93 -5.10 -22.47 68.86
CA GLU A 93 -4.39 -23.63 69.41
C GLU A 93 -3.38 -23.22 70.49
N HIS A 94 -2.67 -22.11 70.29
CA HIS A 94 -1.70 -21.60 71.24
C HIS A 94 -2.37 -21.13 72.57
N GLU A 95 -3.48 -20.42 72.44
CA GLU A 95 -4.28 -19.97 73.59
C GLU A 95 -4.83 -21.17 74.44
N MET A 96 -5.34 -22.16 73.71
CA MET A 96 -5.82 -23.42 74.40
C MET A 96 -4.68 -24.12 75.13
N LEU A 97 -3.48 -24.23 74.49
CA LEU A 97 -2.31 -24.83 75.13
C LEU A 97 -1.84 -24.04 76.37
N SER A 98 -2.04 -22.72 76.35
CA SER A 98 -1.63 -21.80 77.40
C SER A 98 -2.62 -21.81 78.60
N SER A 99 -3.91 -22.15 78.39
CA SER A 99 -4.95 -22.18 79.38
C SER A 99 -5.07 -23.54 80.12
N LEU A 100 -4.32 -24.56 79.67
CA LEU A 100 -4.33 -25.88 80.33
C LEU A 100 -3.58 -25.78 81.67
N GLU A 101 -4.25 -26.23 82.75
CA GLU A 101 -3.64 -26.37 84.08
C GLU A 101 -2.67 -27.56 84.15
N ASP A 102 -1.53 -27.38 84.83
CA ASP A 102 -0.54 -28.46 85.02
C ASP A 102 -0.91 -29.42 86.06
N MET A 103 -1.47 -30.57 85.65
CA MET A 103 -1.88 -31.64 86.59
C MET A 103 -0.73 -32.56 86.98
N ASN A 104 0.31 -32.76 86.17
CA ASN A 104 1.51 -33.50 86.47
C ASN A 104 2.71 -33.14 85.58
N VAL A 105 3.93 -33.60 85.92
CA VAL A 105 5.19 -33.27 85.21
C VAL A 105 5.17 -33.72 83.73
N PHE A 106 4.53 -34.85 83.44
CA PHE A 106 4.45 -35.39 82.11
C PHE A 106 3.60 -34.51 81.18
N LEU A 107 2.46 -34.05 81.67
CA LEU A 107 1.58 -33.14 80.92
C LEU A 107 2.24 -31.77 80.70
N ARG A 108 3.06 -31.30 81.67
CA ARG A 108 3.84 -30.06 81.51
C ARG A 108 4.87 -30.17 80.33
N ILE A 109 5.58 -31.30 80.28
CA ILE A 109 6.58 -31.52 79.17
C ILE A 109 5.85 -31.58 77.79
N TRP A 110 4.73 -32.34 77.74
CA TRP A 110 3.91 -32.44 76.54
C TRP A 110 3.40 -31.07 76.08
N ARG A 111 2.89 -30.27 76.98
CA ARG A 111 2.43 -28.91 76.66
C ARG A 111 3.54 -28.09 76.14
N GLN A 112 4.75 -28.13 76.71
CA GLN A 112 5.93 -27.38 76.25
C GLN A 112 6.30 -27.83 74.84
N ILE A 113 6.27 -29.14 74.55
CA ILE A 113 6.55 -29.66 73.20
C ILE A 113 5.55 -29.12 72.17
N LEU A 114 4.23 -29.21 72.50
CA LEU A 114 3.14 -28.73 71.63
C LEU A 114 3.23 -27.21 71.39
N THR A 115 3.55 -26.43 72.40
CA THR A 115 3.75 -24.97 72.30
C THR A 115 4.92 -24.66 71.40
N ASN A 116 6.04 -25.35 71.53
CA ASN A 116 7.20 -25.17 70.67
C ASN A 116 6.91 -25.56 69.22
N LEU A 117 6.15 -26.65 69.02
CA LEU A 117 5.69 -27.06 67.68
C LEU A 117 4.77 -26.05 67.06
N ASN A 118 3.83 -25.45 67.79
CA ASN A 118 2.93 -24.39 67.31
C ASN A 118 3.73 -23.15 66.91
N LEU A 119 4.69 -22.73 67.74
CA LEU A 119 5.59 -21.61 67.41
C LEU A 119 6.42 -21.90 66.14
N TYR A 120 6.89 -23.09 65.93
CA TYR A 120 7.58 -23.49 64.72
C TYR A 120 6.66 -23.45 63.51
N ARG A 121 5.42 -23.94 63.62
CA ARG A 121 4.39 -23.88 62.59
C ARG A 121 4.10 -22.41 62.18
N LYS A 122 3.95 -21.50 63.16
CA LYS A 122 3.75 -20.06 62.94
C LYS A 122 4.91 -19.46 62.10
N LYS A 123 6.16 -19.72 62.48
CA LYS A 123 7.36 -19.24 61.76
C LYS A 123 7.42 -19.82 60.35
N ARG A 124 7.11 -21.10 60.17
CA ARG A 124 7.04 -21.77 58.88
C ARG A 124 5.97 -21.19 57.98
N LEU A 125 4.79 -20.92 58.52
CA LEU A 125 3.66 -20.31 57.78
C LEU A 125 4.04 -18.94 57.22
N ALA A 126 4.66 -18.07 58.03
CA ALA A 126 5.13 -16.75 57.58
C ALA A 126 6.18 -16.86 56.45
N LYS A 127 7.11 -17.84 56.57
CA LYS A 127 8.15 -18.05 55.53
C LYS A 127 7.53 -18.57 54.23
N VAL A 128 6.55 -19.47 54.29
CA VAL A 128 5.81 -20.00 53.16
C VAL A 128 5.00 -18.88 52.47
N PHE A 129 4.31 -18.06 53.23
CA PHE A 129 3.57 -16.91 52.74
C PHE A 129 4.50 -15.98 51.92
N LYS A 130 5.62 -15.56 52.47
CA LYS A 130 6.60 -14.71 51.80
C LYS A 130 7.10 -15.30 50.50
N ARG A 131 7.32 -16.62 50.43
CA ARG A 131 7.73 -17.32 49.20
C ARG A 131 6.60 -17.40 48.16
N LYS A 132 5.38 -17.79 48.63
CA LYS A 132 4.21 -17.88 47.74
C LYS A 132 3.84 -16.51 47.17
N SER A 133 3.83 -15.45 47.96
CA SER A 133 3.51 -14.09 47.49
C SER A 133 4.48 -13.63 46.40
N LYS A 134 5.81 -13.84 46.61
CA LYS A 134 6.81 -13.51 45.61
C LYS A 134 6.65 -14.30 44.30
N LYS A 135 6.35 -15.63 44.44
CA LYS A 135 6.19 -16.48 43.25
C LYS A 135 4.92 -16.14 42.48
N LEU A 136 3.79 -15.94 43.19
CA LEU A 136 2.49 -15.64 42.59
C LEU A 136 2.51 -14.31 41.79
N THR A 137 3.11 -13.26 42.36
CA THR A 137 3.10 -11.93 41.72
C THR A 137 4.30 -11.67 40.84
N ARG A 138 5.24 -12.60 40.65
CA ARG A 138 6.50 -12.37 39.96
C ARG A 138 6.30 -11.91 38.51
N GLU A 139 5.49 -12.64 37.76
CA GLU A 139 5.20 -12.33 36.34
C GLU A 139 4.43 -11.00 36.19
N ALA A 140 3.41 -10.81 37.02
CA ALA A 140 2.62 -9.59 36.99
C ALA A 140 3.47 -8.35 37.37
N ARG A 141 4.35 -8.47 38.36
CA ARG A 141 5.29 -7.39 38.74
C ARG A 141 6.31 -7.09 37.65
N LYS A 142 6.80 -8.12 36.95
CA LYS A 142 7.70 -7.92 35.82
C LYS A 142 7.02 -7.13 34.72
N LYS A 143 5.84 -7.57 34.28
CA LYS A 143 5.04 -6.86 33.29
C LYS A 143 4.69 -5.44 33.71
N PHE A 144 4.28 -5.25 34.97
CA PHE A 144 3.96 -3.94 35.51
C PHE A 144 5.17 -2.98 35.37
N LYS A 145 6.36 -3.43 35.76
CA LYS A 145 7.57 -2.63 35.68
C LYS A 145 7.91 -2.23 34.22
N GLU A 146 7.83 -3.19 33.29
CA GLU A 146 8.05 -2.93 31.86
C GLU A 146 7.02 -1.92 31.31
N THR A 147 5.74 -2.06 31.67
CA THR A 147 4.67 -1.15 31.25
C THR A 147 4.83 0.23 31.88
N GLU A 148 5.21 0.30 33.14
CA GLU A 148 5.49 1.57 33.86
C GLU A 148 6.69 2.31 33.27
N GLU A 149 7.76 1.61 32.93
CA GLU A 149 8.93 2.17 32.23
C GLU A 149 8.52 2.74 30.85
N ASN A 150 7.68 2.03 30.10
CA ASN A 150 7.14 2.52 28.83
C ASN A 150 6.27 3.76 29.03
N LEU A 151 5.34 3.75 29.99
CA LEU A 151 4.51 4.92 30.32
C LEU A 151 5.36 6.14 30.66
N ASN A 152 6.36 5.97 31.51
CA ASN A 152 7.28 7.04 31.89
C ASN A 152 8.05 7.57 30.67
N ASN A 153 8.45 6.71 29.75
CA ASN A 153 9.11 7.12 28.51
C ASN A 153 8.15 7.93 27.61
N LEU A 154 6.91 7.46 27.42
CA LEU A 154 5.89 8.18 26.64
C LEU A 154 5.58 9.56 27.20
N VAL A 155 5.49 9.68 28.52
CA VAL A 155 5.19 10.96 29.20
C VAL A 155 6.40 11.90 29.21
N SER A 156 7.59 11.40 29.60
CA SER A 156 8.78 12.23 29.76
C SER A 156 9.37 12.68 28.43
N ASN A 157 9.23 11.88 27.38
CA ASN A 157 9.79 12.14 26.06
C ASN A 157 8.73 12.47 24.99
N LYS A 158 7.52 12.87 25.42
CA LYS A 158 6.37 13.16 24.53
C LYS A 158 6.75 14.00 23.31
N GLU A 159 7.40 15.13 23.54
CA GLU A 159 7.80 16.07 22.46
C GLU A 159 8.80 15.44 21.47
N SER A 160 9.81 14.73 21.98
CA SER A 160 10.82 14.06 21.16
C SER A 160 10.22 12.94 20.32
N ILE A 161 9.31 12.16 20.90
CA ILE A 161 8.60 11.07 20.22
C ILE A 161 7.71 11.65 19.11
N LEU A 162 6.96 12.70 19.42
CA LEU A 162 6.13 13.40 18.43
C LEU A 162 6.96 13.98 17.29
N ALA A 163 8.05 14.69 17.61
CA ALA A 163 8.91 15.28 16.60
C ALA A 163 9.50 14.21 15.67
N LYS A 164 9.95 13.07 16.21
CA LYS A 164 10.48 11.99 15.42
C LYS A 164 9.40 11.35 14.53
N ARG A 165 8.22 11.00 15.09
CA ARG A 165 7.12 10.42 14.33
C ARG A 165 6.62 11.37 13.23
N LEU A 166 6.57 12.65 13.52
CA LEU A 166 6.20 13.69 12.56
C LEU A 166 7.21 13.77 11.41
N GLN A 167 8.51 13.82 11.74
CA GLN A 167 9.57 13.85 10.74
C GLN A 167 9.50 12.62 9.82
N ASP A 168 9.46 11.43 10.41
CA ASP A 168 9.40 10.16 9.66
C ASP A 168 8.18 10.13 8.73
N ARG A 169 7.02 10.64 9.19
CA ARG A 169 5.79 10.67 8.39
C ARG A 169 5.83 11.71 7.28
N LEU A 170 6.34 12.90 7.57
CA LEU A 170 6.49 13.95 6.57
C LEU A 170 7.53 13.57 5.51
N ASP A 171 8.63 12.93 5.90
CA ASP A 171 9.65 12.45 4.96
C ASP A 171 9.07 11.41 4.01
N ALA A 172 8.27 10.49 4.51
CA ALA A 172 7.58 9.50 3.67
C ALA A 172 6.59 10.16 2.69
N LEU A 173 5.78 11.13 3.14
CA LEU A 173 4.85 11.86 2.29
C LEU A 173 5.59 12.69 1.23
N ASN A 174 6.66 13.39 1.61
CA ASN A 174 7.48 14.19 0.72
C ASN A 174 8.19 13.33 -0.32
N TYR A 175 8.74 12.19 0.09
CA TYR A 175 9.35 11.22 -0.83
C TYR A 175 8.34 10.73 -1.86
N THR A 176 7.16 10.29 -1.42
CA THR A 176 6.09 9.86 -2.32
C THR A 176 5.72 10.96 -3.32
N LYS A 177 5.52 12.19 -2.83
CA LYS A 177 5.23 13.33 -3.70
C LYS A 177 6.34 13.58 -4.71
N GLN A 178 7.59 13.60 -4.29
CA GLN A 178 8.75 13.83 -5.15
C GLN A 178 8.85 12.76 -6.26
N VAL A 179 8.62 11.50 -5.91
CA VAL A 179 8.61 10.40 -6.90
C VAL A 179 7.48 10.61 -7.91
N LEU A 180 6.26 10.90 -7.45
CA LEU A 180 5.13 11.13 -8.35
C LEU A 180 5.32 12.36 -9.24
N ASP A 181 5.88 13.43 -8.71
CA ASP A 181 6.22 14.64 -9.50
C ASP A 181 7.28 14.32 -10.58
N SER A 182 8.29 13.49 -10.25
CA SER A 182 9.32 13.06 -11.21
C SER A 182 8.75 12.16 -12.34
N LEU A 183 7.67 11.41 -12.04
CA LEU A 183 6.98 10.54 -12.98
C LEU A 183 5.80 11.22 -13.69
N TYR A 184 5.59 12.52 -13.46
CA TYR A 184 4.44 13.24 -14.00
C TYR A 184 4.23 13.05 -15.52
N PRO A 185 5.26 13.11 -16.39
CA PRO A 185 5.08 12.88 -17.83
C PRO A 185 4.55 11.48 -18.14
N VAL A 186 5.04 10.46 -17.42
CA VAL A 186 4.60 9.05 -17.60
C VAL A 186 3.16 8.88 -17.08
N ILE A 187 2.84 9.49 -15.93
CA ILE A 187 1.48 9.49 -15.38
C ILE A 187 0.51 10.18 -16.34
N ALA A 188 0.88 11.34 -16.87
CA ALA A 188 0.05 12.06 -17.84
C ALA A 188 -0.18 11.25 -19.12
N GLY A 189 0.84 10.58 -19.65
CA GLY A 189 0.72 9.65 -20.77
C GLY A 189 -0.25 8.52 -20.47
N ALA A 190 -0.05 7.83 -19.34
CA ALA A 190 -0.91 6.71 -18.93
C ALA A 190 -2.38 7.12 -18.72
N ILE A 191 -2.64 8.33 -18.18
CA ILE A 191 -4.00 8.89 -18.07
C ILE A 191 -4.61 9.09 -19.45
N GLY A 192 -3.84 9.66 -20.38
CA GLY A 192 -4.31 9.90 -21.74
C GLY A 192 -4.68 8.62 -22.47
N GLU A 193 -3.78 7.65 -22.51
CA GLU A 193 -4.03 6.36 -23.16
C GLU A 193 -5.20 5.61 -22.53
N HIS A 194 -5.29 5.59 -21.19
CA HIS A 194 -6.42 4.98 -20.49
C HIS A 194 -7.75 5.63 -20.85
N ALA A 195 -7.80 6.95 -20.98
CA ALA A 195 -9.02 7.66 -21.39
C ALA A 195 -9.43 7.29 -22.83
N VAL A 196 -8.47 7.18 -23.74
CA VAL A 196 -8.72 6.74 -25.13
C VAL A 196 -9.26 5.30 -25.15
N VAL A 197 -8.60 4.37 -24.44
CA VAL A 197 -9.07 2.97 -24.37
C VAL A 197 -10.47 2.88 -23.79
N LYS A 198 -10.75 3.61 -22.72
CA LYS A 198 -12.10 3.67 -22.13
C LYS A 198 -13.15 4.10 -23.16
N THR A 199 -12.91 5.18 -23.88
CA THR A 199 -13.85 5.69 -24.91
C THR A 199 -14.00 4.70 -26.07
N LEU A 200 -12.91 4.11 -26.54
CA LEU A 200 -12.95 3.15 -27.65
C LEU A 200 -13.59 1.82 -27.27
N SER A 201 -13.50 1.41 -26.00
CA SER A 201 -14.14 0.18 -25.52
C SER A 201 -15.68 0.27 -25.48
N GLU A 202 -16.25 1.46 -25.52
CA GLU A 202 -17.69 1.69 -25.61
C GLU A 202 -18.28 1.50 -27.03
N LEU A 203 -17.42 1.36 -28.06
CA LEU A 203 -17.87 1.07 -29.42
C LEU A 203 -18.54 -0.31 -29.53
N SER A 204 -19.19 -0.58 -30.66
CA SER A 204 -19.87 -1.86 -30.91
C SER A 204 -18.85 -3.02 -31.07
N ASN A 205 -19.34 -4.26 -31.09
CA ASN A 205 -18.56 -5.46 -31.34
C ASN A 205 -18.05 -5.61 -32.79
N ASP A 206 -18.38 -4.66 -33.68
CA ASP A 206 -17.78 -4.57 -35.03
C ASP A 206 -16.36 -3.97 -35.02
N TYR A 207 -15.88 -3.52 -33.85
CA TYR A 207 -14.56 -2.93 -33.69
C TYR A 207 -13.66 -3.81 -32.84
N TYR A 208 -12.40 -3.93 -33.27
CA TYR A 208 -11.32 -4.58 -32.55
C TYR A 208 -10.30 -3.50 -32.16
N LEU A 209 -9.99 -3.38 -30.89
CA LEU A 209 -8.98 -2.48 -30.35
C LEU A 209 -7.76 -3.28 -29.91
N ILE A 210 -6.61 -2.97 -30.47
CA ILE A 210 -5.32 -3.55 -30.09
C ILE A 210 -4.48 -2.42 -29.48
N ASN A 211 -4.11 -2.58 -28.22
CA ASN A 211 -3.26 -1.61 -27.52
C ASN A 211 -1.79 -2.02 -27.64
N ASP A 212 -0.90 -1.04 -27.70
CA ASP A 212 0.55 -1.19 -27.74
C ASP A 212 1.00 -2.18 -28.82
N TYR A 213 0.57 -1.90 -30.05
CA TYR A 213 0.93 -2.74 -31.19
C TYR A 213 2.38 -2.50 -31.60
N THR A 214 3.24 -3.45 -31.27
CA THR A 214 4.66 -3.41 -31.63
C THR A 214 5.02 -4.53 -32.58
N VAL A 215 5.72 -4.19 -33.68
CA VAL A 215 6.21 -5.18 -34.63
C VAL A 215 7.65 -4.86 -35.06
N HIS A 216 8.45 -5.92 -35.19
CA HIS A 216 9.83 -5.86 -35.67
C HIS A 216 9.94 -6.44 -37.07
N PHE A 217 10.71 -5.82 -37.92
CA PHE A 217 10.91 -6.22 -39.31
C PHE A 217 12.33 -6.76 -39.53
N ASN A 218 12.41 -7.98 -40.10
CA ASN A 218 13.68 -8.56 -40.53
C ASN A 218 13.45 -9.31 -41.86
N PRO A 219 13.92 -8.79 -43.01
CA PRO A 219 14.65 -7.53 -43.19
C PRO A 219 13.81 -6.28 -42.91
N PRO A 220 14.46 -5.10 -42.71
CA PRO A 220 13.76 -3.83 -42.48
C PRO A 220 12.93 -3.40 -43.68
N ILE A 221 11.82 -2.70 -43.43
CA ILE A 221 11.05 -2.06 -44.49
C ILE A 221 11.79 -0.81 -44.96
N ILE A 222 11.97 -0.68 -46.28
CA ILE A 222 12.65 0.46 -46.88
C ILE A 222 11.62 1.47 -47.34
N ASN A 223 11.64 2.67 -46.74
CA ASN A 223 10.89 3.83 -47.23
C ASN A 223 11.78 4.67 -48.14
N LYS A 224 11.70 4.40 -49.44
CA LYS A 224 12.54 5.08 -50.46
C LYS A 224 12.28 6.58 -50.55
N LYS A 225 11.07 7.04 -50.18
CA LYS A 225 10.70 8.45 -50.28
C LYS A 225 11.39 9.30 -49.21
N GLU A 226 11.50 8.74 -47.98
CA GLU A 226 12.11 9.40 -46.84
C GLU A 226 13.55 8.92 -46.59
N ASP A 227 14.11 8.06 -47.49
CA ASP A 227 15.43 7.41 -47.36
C ASP A 227 15.64 6.73 -45.98
N GLU A 228 14.59 6.06 -45.48
CA GLU A 228 14.58 5.47 -44.14
C GLU A 228 14.48 3.94 -44.21
N ARG A 229 15.18 3.26 -43.27
CA ARG A 229 15.04 1.83 -42.98
C ARG A 229 14.27 1.65 -41.67
N ILE A 230 13.07 1.07 -41.74
CA ILE A 230 12.21 0.86 -40.60
C ILE A 230 12.41 -0.56 -40.06
N PHE A 231 13.04 -0.68 -38.90
CA PHE A 231 13.29 -1.96 -38.22
C PHE A 231 12.14 -2.35 -37.29
N SER A 232 11.42 -1.38 -36.74
CA SER A 232 10.26 -1.59 -35.89
C SER A 232 9.31 -0.41 -35.91
N ILE A 233 8.06 -0.68 -35.60
CA ILE A 233 7.05 0.32 -35.30
C ILE A 233 6.37 -0.01 -33.98
N GLN A 234 5.94 1.00 -33.27
CA GLN A 234 5.08 0.92 -32.12
C GLN A 234 3.92 1.90 -32.32
N ILE A 235 2.70 1.48 -32.01
CA ILE A 235 1.49 2.27 -32.19
C ILE A 235 0.67 2.12 -30.90
N ASP A 236 0.30 3.25 -30.30
CA ASP A 236 -0.43 3.24 -29.02
C ASP A 236 -1.71 2.41 -29.12
N HIS A 237 -2.53 2.67 -30.16
CA HIS A 237 -3.75 1.93 -30.38
C HIS A 237 -4.01 1.68 -31.87
N VAL A 238 -4.42 0.46 -32.20
CA VAL A 238 -4.87 0.07 -33.53
C VAL A 238 -6.34 -0.31 -33.44
N VAL A 239 -7.20 0.34 -34.20
CA VAL A 239 -8.61 -0.01 -34.30
C VAL A 239 -8.87 -0.62 -35.67
N VAL A 240 -9.41 -1.83 -35.68
CA VAL A 240 -9.77 -2.56 -36.90
C VAL A 240 -11.29 -2.66 -36.99
N CYS A 241 -11.85 -2.31 -38.16
CA CYS A 241 -13.26 -2.43 -38.43
C CYS A 241 -13.50 -2.63 -39.93
N ARG A 242 -14.75 -2.75 -40.36
CA ARG A 242 -15.12 -2.91 -41.77
C ARG A 242 -14.66 -1.75 -42.68
N ALA A 243 -14.41 -0.55 -42.12
CA ALA A 243 -13.93 0.62 -42.85
C ALA A 243 -12.40 0.64 -43.07
N GLY A 244 -11.67 -0.33 -42.49
CA GLY A 244 -10.22 -0.43 -42.57
C GLY A 244 -9.56 -0.41 -41.20
N VAL A 245 -8.28 -0.02 -41.19
CA VAL A 245 -7.44 0.06 -40.01
C VAL A 245 -7.20 1.50 -39.64
N PHE A 246 -7.38 1.84 -38.37
CA PHE A 246 -7.09 3.16 -37.82
C PHE A 246 -5.92 3.04 -36.89
N LEU A 247 -4.88 3.81 -37.13
CA LEU A 247 -3.74 3.95 -36.23
C LEU A 247 -3.95 5.19 -35.39
N LEU A 248 -3.89 5.03 -34.07
CA LEU A 248 -4.10 6.13 -33.14
C LEU A 248 -2.84 6.35 -32.31
N GLU A 249 -2.41 7.60 -32.27
CA GLU A 249 -1.36 8.10 -31.38
C GLU A 249 -2.01 8.99 -30.34
N THR A 250 -1.73 8.78 -29.07
CA THR A 250 -2.33 9.53 -27.96
C THR A 250 -1.40 10.60 -27.46
N LYS A 251 -1.90 11.81 -27.30
CA LYS A 251 -1.14 12.92 -26.69
C LYS A 251 -1.98 13.60 -25.62
N ASN A 252 -1.44 13.64 -24.41
CA ASN A 252 -2.05 14.34 -23.26
C ASN A 252 -1.26 15.63 -22.99
N TRP A 253 -1.42 16.62 -23.86
CA TRP A 253 -0.71 17.88 -23.75
C TRP A 253 -1.54 18.92 -23.01
N SER A 254 -0.89 19.63 -22.07
CA SER A 254 -1.44 20.82 -21.45
C SER A 254 -1.43 22.01 -22.41
N LYS A 255 -2.14 23.09 -22.05
CA LYS A 255 -2.13 24.33 -22.83
C LYS A 255 -0.70 24.86 -23.05
N SER A 256 0.13 24.87 -22.02
CA SER A 256 1.53 25.27 -22.14
C SER A 256 2.35 24.33 -23.03
N SER A 257 2.03 23.03 -23.03
CA SER A 257 2.70 22.08 -23.94
C SER A 257 2.30 22.32 -25.39
N VAL A 258 1.04 22.65 -25.66
CA VAL A 258 0.55 22.97 -27.02
C VAL A 258 1.24 24.23 -27.57
N GLU A 259 1.51 25.22 -26.74
CA GLU A 259 2.21 26.46 -27.12
C GLU A 259 3.70 26.26 -27.42
N ASN A 260 4.32 25.27 -26.76
CA ASN A 260 5.77 25.04 -26.81
C ASN A 260 6.20 23.81 -27.62
N LEU A 261 5.30 22.89 -27.92
CA LEU A 261 5.61 21.65 -28.61
C LEU A 261 5.09 21.67 -30.06
N ASP A 262 5.90 21.16 -30.98
CA ASP A 262 5.52 21.01 -32.38
C ASP A 262 4.89 19.61 -32.61
N LEU A 263 3.70 19.59 -33.20
CA LEU A 263 3.03 18.36 -33.63
C LEU A 263 3.75 17.63 -34.78
N ARG A 264 4.78 18.19 -35.37
CA ARG A 264 5.51 17.54 -36.49
C ARG A 264 6.04 16.17 -36.08
N SER A 265 6.68 16.07 -34.91
CA SER A 265 7.25 14.79 -34.42
C SER A 265 6.19 13.69 -34.24
N PRO A 266 5.03 13.90 -33.56
CA PRO A 266 3.95 12.92 -33.54
C PRO A 266 3.36 12.58 -34.91
N VAL A 267 3.26 13.56 -35.80
CA VAL A 267 2.79 13.35 -37.19
C VAL A 267 3.76 12.48 -37.96
N GLU A 268 5.05 12.75 -37.91
CA GLU A 268 6.09 11.95 -38.55
C GLU A 268 6.10 10.52 -37.99
N GLN A 269 5.96 10.35 -36.68
CA GLN A 269 5.90 9.04 -36.03
C GLN A 269 4.73 8.22 -36.56
N ILE A 270 3.52 8.78 -36.60
CA ILE A 270 2.34 8.02 -37.03
C ILE A 270 2.39 7.76 -38.56
N LEU A 271 2.92 8.67 -39.37
CA LEU A 271 3.09 8.46 -40.82
C LEU A 271 4.11 7.36 -41.10
N ARG A 272 5.21 7.32 -40.38
CA ARG A 272 6.20 6.25 -40.42
C ARG A 272 5.58 4.89 -40.09
N SER A 273 4.82 4.81 -39.00
CA SER A 273 4.11 3.61 -38.59
C SER A 273 3.04 3.20 -39.62
N SER A 274 2.33 4.18 -40.18
CA SER A 274 1.34 3.97 -41.23
C SER A 274 1.93 3.36 -42.49
N TYR A 275 3.09 3.89 -42.94
CA TYR A 275 3.77 3.33 -44.11
C TYR A 275 4.18 1.87 -43.89
N ALA A 276 4.78 1.58 -42.76
CA ALA A 276 5.19 0.20 -42.44
C ALA A 276 3.99 -0.76 -42.29
N ALA A 277 2.93 -0.31 -41.61
CA ALA A 277 1.69 -1.08 -41.50
C ALA A 277 1.04 -1.31 -42.87
N PHE A 278 1.05 -0.30 -43.77
CA PHE A 278 0.54 -0.47 -45.15
C PHE A 278 1.33 -1.52 -45.91
N VAL A 279 2.67 -1.48 -45.87
CA VAL A 279 3.53 -2.50 -46.52
C VAL A 279 3.24 -3.87 -45.94
N LEU A 280 3.15 -4.01 -44.61
CA LEU A 280 2.85 -5.28 -43.93
C LEU A 280 1.51 -5.87 -44.39
N LEU A 281 0.45 -5.09 -44.35
CA LEU A 281 -0.92 -5.55 -44.63
C LEU A 281 -1.18 -5.80 -46.13
N ASN A 282 -0.52 -5.06 -47.03
CA ASN A 282 -0.75 -5.07 -48.45
C ASN A 282 0.37 -5.77 -49.27
N SER A 283 1.39 -6.34 -48.61
CA SER A 283 2.38 -7.21 -49.24
C SER A 283 1.72 -8.54 -49.74
N GLU A 284 2.42 -9.24 -50.61
CA GLU A 284 1.93 -10.56 -51.08
C GLU A 284 1.71 -11.53 -49.88
N SER A 285 2.66 -11.59 -48.95
CA SER A 285 2.54 -12.40 -47.75
C SER A 285 1.39 -11.98 -46.85
N GLY A 286 1.21 -10.68 -46.65
CA GLY A 286 0.10 -10.14 -45.86
C GLY A 286 -1.26 -10.36 -46.53
N SER A 287 -1.34 -10.17 -47.84
CA SER A 287 -2.54 -10.43 -48.65
C SER A 287 -2.96 -11.89 -48.63
N GLN A 288 -1.99 -12.83 -48.67
CA GLN A 288 -2.25 -14.26 -48.55
C GLN A 288 -2.71 -14.64 -47.13
N ALA A 289 -2.04 -14.15 -46.10
CA ALA A 289 -2.38 -14.41 -44.70
C ALA A 289 -3.80 -13.92 -44.36
N LEU A 290 -4.19 -12.76 -44.89
CA LEU A 290 -5.53 -12.18 -44.72
C LEU A 290 -6.58 -12.75 -45.71
N ARG A 291 -6.20 -13.68 -46.58
CA ARG A 291 -7.06 -14.28 -47.62
C ARG A 291 -7.75 -13.20 -48.49
N LEU A 292 -7.06 -12.11 -48.76
CA LEU A 292 -7.53 -11.06 -49.67
C LEU A 292 -7.48 -11.58 -51.08
N GLN A 293 -8.55 -12.17 -51.58
CA GLN A 293 -8.64 -12.66 -52.94
C GLN A 293 -8.52 -11.48 -53.93
N LYS A 294 -7.79 -11.71 -55.01
CA LYS A 294 -7.76 -10.77 -56.15
C LYS A 294 -9.16 -10.67 -56.71
N HIS A 295 -9.77 -9.50 -56.54
CA HIS A 295 -11.07 -9.23 -57.14
C HIS A 295 -10.90 -8.85 -58.59
N HIS A 296 -11.85 -9.20 -59.46
CA HIS A 296 -11.79 -8.91 -60.90
C HIS A 296 -11.68 -7.38 -61.23
N TRP A 297 -11.95 -6.50 -60.26
CA TRP A 297 -11.75 -5.05 -60.35
C TRP A 297 -10.34 -4.60 -59.86
N GLY A 298 -9.43 -5.49 -59.60
CA GLY A 298 -8.09 -5.19 -59.10
C GLY A 298 -7.81 -5.69 -57.67
N ALA A 299 -6.58 -5.45 -57.20
CA ALA A 299 -6.18 -5.83 -55.84
C ALA A 299 -6.87 -4.96 -54.82
N LYS A 300 -7.63 -5.55 -53.91
CA LYS A 300 -8.25 -4.88 -52.79
C LYS A 300 -7.17 -4.52 -51.75
N LYS A 301 -6.95 -3.21 -51.52
CA LYS A 301 -6.03 -2.75 -50.49
C LYS A 301 -6.81 -2.39 -49.23
N ILE A 302 -6.22 -2.70 -48.08
CA ILE A 302 -6.76 -2.30 -46.79
C ILE A 302 -6.43 -0.82 -46.57
N PRO A 303 -7.45 0.05 -46.41
CA PRO A 303 -7.20 1.45 -46.14
C PRO A 303 -6.70 1.66 -44.71
N ILE A 304 -5.66 2.49 -44.54
CA ILE A 304 -5.12 2.89 -43.24
C ILE A 304 -5.44 4.37 -43.03
N ARG A 305 -5.88 4.73 -41.84
CA ARG A 305 -6.18 6.10 -41.45
C ARG A 305 -5.42 6.44 -40.17
N ASN A 306 -4.81 7.60 -40.13
CA ASN A 306 -3.99 8.06 -39.05
C ASN A 306 -4.71 9.12 -38.23
N ILE A 307 -4.76 8.92 -36.93
CA ILE A 307 -5.43 9.81 -35.99
C ILE A 307 -4.49 10.11 -34.82
N ILE A 308 -4.28 11.39 -34.53
CA ILE A 308 -3.71 11.85 -33.26
C ILE A 308 -4.85 12.24 -32.35
N VAL A 309 -4.97 11.59 -31.21
CA VAL A 309 -6.01 11.83 -30.20
C VAL A 309 -5.44 12.70 -29.10
N MET A 310 -5.96 13.92 -29.00
CA MET A 310 -5.62 14.86 -27.93
C MET A 310 -6.60 14.65 -26.76
N THR A 311 -6.10 14.25 -25.61
CA THR A 311 -6.94 13.95 -24.43
C THR A 311 -7.17 15.15 -23.52
N ASN A 312 -6.45 16.24 -23.76
CA ASN A 312 -6.60 17.50 -23.04
C ASN A 312 -6.73 18.63 -24.07
N GLU A 313 -5.72 19.47 -24.31
CA GLU A 313 -5.80 20.57 -25.23
C GLU A 313 -5.48 20.15 -26.68
N LYS A 314 -6.29 20.62 -27.63
CA LYS A 314 -6.09 20.37 -29.05
C LYS A 314 -5.43 21.58 -29.70
N PRO A 315 -4.26 21.41 -30.34
CA PRO A 315 -3.66 22.50 -31.09
C PRO A 315 -4.43 22.79 -32.41
N ASN A 316 -4.32 24.03 -32.86
CA ASN A 316 -4.80 24.44 -34.17
C ASN A 316 -3.78 23.99 -35.22
N GLY A 317 -4.15 23.03 -36.05
CA GLY A 317 -3.32 22.56 -37.14
C GLY A 317 -4.00 21.50 -37.97
N GLU A 318 -3.84 21.54 -39.28
CA GLU A 318 -4.27 20.52 -40.23
C GLU A 318 -3.05 19.87 -40.87
N PHE A 319 -3.02 18.56 -40.90
CA PHE A 319 -1.94 17.80 -41.50
C PHE A 319 -2.45 16.91 -42.61
N LYS A 320 -1.68 16.83 -43.68
CA LYS A 320 -2.00 15.92 -44.77
C LYS A 320 -1.89 14.48 -44.29
N HIS A 321 -2.95 13.69 -44.51
CA HIS A 321 -3.03 12.27 -44.14
C HIS A 321 -3.04 11.95 -42.64
N VAL A 322 -3.16 12.93 -41.74
CA VAL A 322 -3.29 12.74 -40.31
C VAL A 322 -4.42 13.64 -39.79
N LYS A 323 -5.37 13.02 -39.11
CA LYS A 323 -6.48 13.75 -38.46
C LYS A 323 -6.17 13.97 -37.00
N VAL A 324 -6.19 15.21 -36.54
CA VAL A 324 -6.04 15.54 -35.12
C VAL A 324 -7.42 15.75 -34.51
N VAL A 325 -7.78 14.98 -33.50
CA VAL A 325 -9.08 15.02 -32.82
C VAL A 325 -8.93 15.26 -31.32
N ALA A 326 -9.88 15.94 -30.72
CA ALA A 326 -9.99 15.98 -29.27
C ALA A 326 -10.83 14.79 -28.79
N LEU A 327 -10.42 14.15 -27.72
CA LEU A 327 -11.22 13.16 -26.99
C LEU A 327 -12.38 13.93 -26.32
N LYS A 328 -13.60 13.48 -26.52
CA LYS A 328 -14.81 14.09 -25.94
C LYS A 328 -15.43 13.14 -24.92
#